data_717af3fb225be4cfc4603109afc273e6
#
_entry.id   717af3fb225be4cfc4603109afc273e6
#
_cell.length_a   1.000
_cell.length_b   1.000
_cell.length_c   1.000
_cell.angle_alpha   90.00
_cell.angle_beta   90.00
_cell.angle_gamma   90.00
#
_symmetry.space_group_name_H-M   'P 1'
#
loop_
_entity.id
_entity.type
_entity.pdbx_description
1 polymer ?
#
loop_
_entity_poly.entity_id
_entity_poly.type
_entity_poly.pdbx_seq_one_letter_code
_entity_poly.pdbx_strand_id
1 'polypeptide(L)'
;GTVVGQMAKILGCRAVGVAGGETKCSYVTDELGFDACVDYKAGNLEADLKAACPDGIDIYFENVGAEVSKAVANNLNPGARIPICGFIAHYNSTDMEKEETPFHVFGALDPTPEHRFFVVTEWFEEWPEATRELSSWIQEGKIKYRETVSEGLESAPQALRDVLSGKNFGKQVVKVAEE
;
A
#
# COMPACT_ATOMS: atom_id res chain seq x y z
N GLY A 1 1.06 -2.72 -1.67
CA GLY A 1 -0.42 -2.63 -1.74
C GLY A 1 -1.05 -3.63 -2.70
N THR A 2 -0.51 -3.82 -3.90
CA THR A 2 -1.15 -4.68 -4.92
C THR A 2 -1.34 -6.12 -4.45
N VAL A 3 -0.35 -6.76 -3.85
CA VAL A 3 -0.45 -8.13 -3.32
C VAL A 3 -1.42 -8.18 -2.15
N VAL A 4 -1.30 -7.26 -1.19
CA VAL A 4 -2.16 -7.24 0.02
C VAL A 4 -3.65 -7.14 -0.33
N GLY A 5 -4.03 -6.27 -1.27
CA GLY A 5 -5.44 -6.15 -1.65
C GLY A 5 -5.97 -7.36 -2.41
N GLN A 6 -5.15 -8.01 -3.24
CA GLN A 6 -5.55 -9.28 -3.88
C GLN A 6 -5.68 -10.41 -2.86
N MET A 7 -4.79 -10.49 -1.87
CA MET A 7 -4.96 -11.43 -0.73
C MET A 7 -6.26 -11.17 0.02
N ALA A 8 -6.59 -9.90 0.29
CA ALA A 8 -7.86 -9.54 0.91
C ALA A 8 -9.05 -10.04 0.08
N LYS A 9 -9.00 -9.92 -1.25
CA LYS A 9 -10.02 -10.46 -2.17
C LYS A 9 -10.11 -11.99 -2.10
N ILE A 10 -8.98 -12.70 -2.10
CA ILE A 10 -8.93 -14.17 -1.97
C ILE A 10 -9.59 -14.61 -0.65
N LEU A 11 -9.40 -13.85 0.41
CA LEU A 11 -9.97 -14.09 1.73
C LEU A 11 -11.41 -13.58 1.88
N GLY A 12 -12.05 -13.10 0.81
CA GLY A 12 -13.46 -12.70 0.80
C GLY A 12 -13.72 -11.28 1.34
N CYS A 13 -12.68 -10.48 1.54
CA CYS A 13 -12.83 -9.09 1.96
C CYS A 13 -13.21 -8.18 0.78
N ARG A 14 -13.84 -7.04 1.10
CA ARG A 14 -13.92 -5.90 0.20
C ARG A 14 -12.56 -5.19 0.21
N ALA A 15 -11.95 -4.99 -0.95
CA ALA A 15 -10.66 -4.34 -1.09
C ALA A 15 -10.80 -3.01 -1.83
N VAL A 16 -10.36 -1.92 -1.19
CA VAL A 16 -10.32 -0.57 -1.77
C VAL A 16 -8.86 -0.13 -1.85
N GLY A 17 -8.44 0.28 -3.05
CA GLY A 17 -7.09 0.80 -3.28
C GLY A 17 -7.04 2.32 -3.20
N VAL A 18 -5.87 2.86 -2.88
CA VAL A 18 -5.54 4.28 -3.07
C VAL A 18 -4.32 4.36 -3.97
N ALA A 19 -4.44 5.04 -5.11
CA ALA A 19 -3.34 5.14 -6.07
C ALA A 19 -3.31 6.55 -6.70
N GLY A 20 -2.26 6.89 -7.44
CA GLY A 20 -2.12 8.20 -8.04
C GLY A 20 -2.30 8.17 -9.55
N GLY A 21 -3.41 8.72 -10.02
CA GLY A 21 -3.79 8.85 -11.42
C GLY A 21 -4.69 7.73 -11.92
N GLU A 22 -5.54 8.07 -12.86
CA GLU A 22 -6.57 7.20 -13.46
C GLU A 22 -6.00 5.86 -13.94
N THR A 23 -4.88 5.88 -14.65
CA THR A 23 -4.24 4.65 -15.18
C THR A 23 -3.90 3.64 -14.09
N LYS A 24 -3.42 4.11 -12.93
CA LYS A 24 -3.11 3.20 -11.80
C LYS A 24 -4.39 2.72 -11.12
N CYS A 25 -5.39 3.58 -11.00
CA CYS A 25 -6.67 3.20 -10.43
C CYS A 25 -7.40 2.17 -11.29
N SER A 26 -7.47 2.37 -12.61
CA SER A 26 -8.04 1.39 -13.53
C SER A 26 -7.31 0.05 -13.48
N TYR A 27 -5.98 0.06 -13.40
CA TYR A 27 -5.23 -1.19 -13.24
C TYR A 27 -5.60 -1.93 -11.94
N VAL A 28 -5.78 -1.19 -10.83
CA VAL A 28 -6.15 -1.76 -9.54
C VAL A 28 -7.54 -2.40 -9.57
N THR A 29 -8.51 -1.77 -10.23
CA THR A 29 -9.88 -2.31 -10.35
C THR A 29 -9.97 -3.38 -11.43
N ASP A 30 -9.51 -3.10 -12.63
CA ASP A 30 -9.82 -3.92 -13.81
C ASP A 30 -8.90 -5.14 -13.91
N GLU A 31 -7.65 -5.01 -13.48
CA GLU A 31 -6.66 -6.08 -13.58
C GLU A 31 -6.46 -6.84 -12.26
N LEU A 32 -6.43 -6.13 -11.12
CA LEU A 32 -6.19 -6.73 -9.80
C LEU A 32 -7.48 -7.11 -9.08
N GLY A 33 -8.66 -6.70 -9.59
CA GLY A 33 -9.96 -7.10 -9.08
C GLY A 33 -10.36 -6.46 -7.75
N PHE A 34 -9.81 -5.29 -7.42
CA PHE A 34 -10.27 -4.53 -6.26
C PHE A 34 -11.69 -4.01 -6.52
N ASP A 35 -12.46 -3.82 -5.46
CA ASP A 35 -13.84 -3.34 -5.55
C ASP A 35 -13.92 -1.85 -5.89
N ALA A 36 -12.89 -1.08 -5.54
CA ALA A 36 -12.74 0.33 -5.91
C ALA A 36 -11.28 0.77 -5.80
N CYS A 37 -10.97 1.89 -6.44
CA CYS A 37 -9.71 2.59 -6.23
C CYS A 37 -9.95 4.10 -6.18
N VAL A 38 -9.36 4.78 -5.21
CA VAL A 38 -9.43 6.22 -5.04
C VAL A 38 -8.16 6.85 -5.59
N ASP A 39 -8.32 7.83 -6.49
CA ASP A 39 -7.20 8.62 -6.99
C ASP A 39 -6.89 9.78 -6.03
N TYR A 40 -5.82 9.64 -5.24
CA TYR A 40 -5.43 10.69 -4.29
C TYR A 40 -5.00 12.01 -4.97
N LYS A 41 -4.78 12.01 -6.29
CA LYS A 41 -4.41 13.20 -7.07
C LYS A 41 -5.62 13.95 -7.62
N ALA A 42 -6.82 13.39 -7.53
CA ALA A 42 -8.04 14.02 -8.01
C ALA A 42 -8.51 15.21 -7.16
N GLY A 43 -7.96 15.38 -5.94
CA GLY A 43 -8.22 16.52 -5.08
C GLY A 43 -9.38 16.37 -4.09
N ASN A 44 -10.07 15.21 -4.09
CA ASN A 44 -11.23 14.95 -3.22
C ASN A 44 -11.03 13.69 -2.36
N LEU A 45 -9.79 13.39 -1.97
CA LEU A 45 -9.39 12.11 -1.34
C LEU A 45 -10.34 11.66 -0.22
N GLU A 46 -10.68 12.54 0.71
CA GLU A 46 -11.52 12.19 1.87
C GLU A 46 -12.95 11.81 1.45
N ALA A 47 -13.57 12.62 0.58
CA ALA A 47 -14.92 12.38 0.09
C ALA A 47 -14.98 11.11 -0.78
N ASP A 48 -14.00 10.92 -1.65
CA ASP A 48 -13.92 9.77 -2.55
C ASP A 48 -13.65 8.48 -1.76
N LEU A 49 -12.80 8.54 -0.73
CA LEU A 49 -12.54 7.41 0.15
C LEU A 49 -13.79 7.02 0.95
N LYS A 50 -14.51 7.99 1.48
CA LYS A 50 -15.79 7.78 2.18
C LYS A 50 -16.83 7.14 1.27
N ALA A 51 -16.92 7.60 0.03
CA ALA A 51 -17.83 7.01 -0.96
C ALA A 51 -17.43 5.57 -1.34
N ALA A 52 -16.12 5.30 -1.46
CA ALA A 52 -15.60 3.98 -1.77
C ALA A 52 -15.72 3.00 -0.59
N CYS A 53 -15.78 3.48 0.66
CA CYS A 53 -15.90 2.70 1.88
C CYS A 53 -17.18 3.07 2.65
N PRO A 54 -18.39 2.81 2.11
CA PRO A 54 -19.64 3.24 2.72
C PRO A 54 -19.89 2.63 4.11
N ASP A 55 -19.33 1.43 4.36
CA ASP A 55 -19.47 0.70 5.63
C ASP A 55 -18.26 0.95 6.56
N GLY A 56 -17.40 1.91 6.24
CA GLY A 56 -16.18 2.19 6.98
C GLY A 56 -15.01 1.26 6.65
N ILE A 57 -13.94 1.36 7.41
CA ILE A 57 -12.68 0.63 7.19
C ILE A 57 -12.34 -0.19 8.44
N ASP A 58 -12.24 -1.51 8.30
CA ASP A 58 -11.89 -2.43 9.38
C ASP A 58 -10.38 -2.72 9.42
N ILE A 59 -9.72 -2.69 8.25
CA ILE A 59 -8.29 -2.95 8.13
C ILE A 59 -7.68 -1.93 7.17
N TYR A 60 -6.66 -1.23 7.59
CA TYR A 60 -5.87 -0.36 6.74
C TYR A 60 -4.41 -0.78 6.71
N PHE A 61 -3.91 -1.22 5.56
CA PHE A 61 -2.50 -1.53 5.35
C PHE A 61 -1.74 -0.24 4.99
N GLU A 62 -1.05 0.30 5.99
CA GLU A 62 -0.37 1.59 5.86
C GLU A 62 1.01 1.46 5.20
N ASN A 63 1.22 2.24 4.13
CA ASN A 63 2.49 2.33 3.41
C ASN A 63 2.85 3.76 2.96
N VAL A 64 1.93 4.71 3.12
CA VAL A 64 2.02 6.05 2.50
C VAL A 64 2.23 7.14 3.53
N GLY A 65 1.36 7.25 4.52
CA GLY A 65 1.37 8.35 5.47
C GLY A 65 0.63 9.61 4.97
N ALA A 66 0.90 10.73 5.62
CA ALA A 66 0.41 12.06 5.27
C ALA A 66 -1.13 12.12 5.09
N GLU A 67 -1.61 12.77 4.04
CA GLU A 67 -3.04 12.99 3.80
C GLU A 67 -3.84 11.69 3.64
N VAL A 68 -3.21 10.60 3.20
CA VAL A 68 -3.89 9.29 3.09
C VAL A 68 -4.23 8.74 4.47
N SER A 69 -3.28 8.78 5.41
CA SER A 69 -3.54 8.36 6.79
C SER A 69 -4.66 9.18 7.45
N LYS A 70 -4.69 10.49 7.23
CA LYS A 70 -5.74 11.39 7.74
C LYS A 70 -7.11 11.05 7.17
N ALA A 71 -7.20 10.87 5.86
CA ALA A 71 -8.45 10.49 5.20
C ALA A 71 -8.96 9.13 5.68
N VAL A 72 -8.06 8.16 5.90
CA VAL A 72 -8.40 6.86 6.47
C VAL A 72 -8.89 6.99 7.90
N ALA A 73 -8.22 7.79 8.74
CA ALA A 73 -8.58 7.98 10.15
C ALA A 73 -10.04 8.42 10.33
N ASN A 74 -10.55 9.26 9.42
CA ASN A 74 -11.93 9.74 9.44
C ASN A 74 -12.98 8.68 9.01
N ASN A 75 -12.54 7.51 8.54
CA ASN A 75 -13.41 6.45 8.01
C ASN A 75 -13.21 5.09 8.70
N LEU A 76 -12.44 5.03 9.80
CA LEU A 76 -12.19 3.79 10.53
C LEU A 76 -13.42 3.35 11.33
N ASN A 77 -13.67 2.05 11.31
CA ASN A 77 -14.64 1.42 12.19
C ASN A 77 -14.07 1.23 13.60
N PRO A 78 -14.91 1.18 14.64
CA PRO A 78 -14.48 0.75 15.97
C PRO A 78 -13.81 -0.63 15.92
N GLY A 79 -12.61 -0.75 16.50
CA GLY A 79 -11.84 -1.99 16.47
C GLY A 79 -11.03 -2.21 15.18
N ALA A 80 -10.92 -1.20 14.33
CA ALA A 80 -10.06 -1.25 13.13
C ALA A 80 -8.60 -1.56 13.49
N ARG A 81 -7.90 -2.24 12.57
CA ARG A 81 -6.52 -2.66 12.72
C ARG A 81 -5.65 -2.05 11.62
N ILE A 82 -4.50 -1.53 12.01
CA ILE A 82 -3.62 -0.80 11.10
C ILE A 82 -2.19 -1.35 11.19
N PRO A 83 -1.85 -2.38 10.39
CA PRO A 83 -0.45 -2.76 10.21
C PRO A 83 0.29 -1.66 9.43
N ILE A 84 1.28 -1.03 10.07
CA ILE A 84 2.11 0.00 9.47
C ILE A 84 3.35 -0.67 8.90
N CYS A 85 3.39 -0.82 7.56
CA CYS A 85 4.53 -1.35 6.81
C CYS A 85 5.56 -0.27 6.48
N GLY A 86 5.09 0.96 6.25
CA GLY A 86 5.91 2.10 5.89
C GLY A 86 5.08 3.39 5.80
N PHE A 87 5.74 4.49 5.49
CA PHE A 87 5.13 5.81 5.32
C PHE A 87 5.96 6.65 4.36
N ILE A 88 5.98 6.21 3.08
CA ILE A 88 6.88 6.71 2.03
C ILE A 88 6.75 8.22 1.78
N ALA A 89 5.60 8.83 2.07
CA ALA A 89 5.40 10.28 1.93
C ALA A 89 6.36 11.10 2.81
N HIS A 90 6.89 10.51 3.88
CA HIS A 90 7.79 11.17 4.83
C HIS A 90 9.28 10.87 4.58
N TYR A 91 9.63 9.94 3.67
CA TYR A 91 11.03 9.50 3.49
C TYR A 91 11.97 10.57 2.94
N ASN A 92 11.43 11.63 2.35
CA ASN A 92 12.23 12.79 1.89
C ASN A 92 12.25 13.93 2.90
N SER A 93 11.64 13.78 4.07
CA SER A 93 11.68 14.81 5.10
C SER A 93 13.08 14.94 5.69
N THR A 94 13.52 16.16 5.90
CA THR A 94 14.80 16.49 6.54
C THR A 94 14.66 16.68 8.05
N ASP A 95 13.43 16.69 8.56
CA ASP A 95 13.12 16.91 9.97
C ASP A 95 11.89 16.06 10.37
N MET A 96 12.15 14.79 10.70
CA MET A 96 11.11 13.84 11.07
C MET A 96 10.37 14.19 12.37
N GLU A 97 10.98 15.02 13.25
CA GLU A 97 10.34 15.42 14.51
C GLU A 97 9.15 16.36 14.29
N LYS A 98 9.13 17.04 13.13
CA LYS A 98 8.03 17.93 12.74
C LYS A 98 6.95 17.25 11.89
N GLU A 99 7.20 16.01 11.47
CA GLU A 99 6.26 15.27 10.64
C GLU A 99 5.12 14.66 11.47
N GLU A 100 3.91 14.84 10.99
CA GLU A 100 2.74 14.14 11.52
C GLU A 100 2.67 12.74 10.87
N THR A 101 3.38 11.80 11.45
CA THR A 101 3.46 10.43 10.96
C THR A 101 2.17 9.65 11.23
N PRO A 102 1.96 8.46 10.60
CA PRO A 102 0.81 7.60 10.90
C PRO A 102 0.62 7.30 12.40
N PHE A 103 1.72 7.20 13.17
CA PHE A 103 1.64 7.00 14.62
C PHE A 103 0.95 8.15 15.35
N HIS A 104 1.22 9.38 14.95
CA HIS A 104 0.56 10.57 15.50
C HIS A 104 -0.91 10.60 15.08
N VAL A 105 -1.21 10.35 13.81
CA VAL A 105 -2.58 10.38 13.27
C VAL A 105 -3.46 9.37 13.98
N PHE A 106 -3.05 8.09 14.01
CA PHE A 106 -3.87 7.03 14.61
C PHE A 106 -3.82 7.03 16.13
N GLY A 107 -2.69 7.41 16.73
CA GLY A 107 -2.54 7.53 18.19
C GLY A 107 -3.37 8.64 18.82
N ALA A 108 -3.78 9.65 18.04
CA ALA A 108 -4.62 10.76 18.53
C ALA A 108 -6.13 10.44 18.52
N LEU A 109 -6.54 9.31 17.92
CA LEU A 109 -7.95 8.92 17.86
C LEU A 109 -8.47 8.37 19.20
N ASP A 110 -9.74 8.61 19.49
CA ASP A 110 -10.44 8.09 20.65
C ASP A 110 -11.76 7.41 20.22
N PRO A 111 -11.91 6.09 20.38
CA PRO A 111 -10.88 5.16 20.88
C PRO A 111 -9.72 4.99 19.88
N THR A 112 -8.51 4.84 20.41
CA THR A 112 -7.33 4.58 19.60
C THR A 112 -7.44 3.21 18.93
N PRO A 113 -7.32 3.11 17.58
CA PRO A 113 -7.33 1.83 16.88
C PRO A 113 -6.06 1.03 17.17
N GLU A 114 -6.13 -0.28 17.01
CA GLU A 114 -4.93 -1.12 17.04
C GLU A 114 -4.02 -0.76 15.86
N HIS A 115 -2.85 -0.19 16.15
CA HIS A 115 -1.88 0.15 15.11
C HIS A 115 -0.47 -0.25 15.54
N ARG A 116 0.28 -0.86 14.62
CA ARG A 116 1.61 -1.38 14.91
C ARG A 116 2.51 -1.31 13.68
N PHE A 117 3.69 -0.75 13.87
CA PHE A 117 4.77 -0.93 12.90
C PHE A 117 5.32 -2.35 12.97
N PHE A 118 5.67 -2.91 11.82
CA PHE A 118 6.28 -4.22 11.73
C PHE A 118 7.40 -4.24 10.69
N VAL A 119 8.33 -5.14 10.88
CA VAL A 119 9.33 -5.52 9.88
C VAL A 119 9.14 -7.00 9.53
N VAL A 120 9.21 -7.31 8.24
CA VAL A 120 8.92 -8.66 7.74
C VAL A 120 9.78 -9.74 8.37
N THR A 121 10.98 -9.40 8.87
CA THR A 121 11.87 -10.32 9.56
C THR A 121 11.33 -10.84 10.91
N GLU A 122 10.29 -10.22 11.47
CA GLU A 122 9.61 -10.74 12.66
C GLU A 122 8.97 -12.11 12.43
N TRP A 123 8.65 -12.44 11.17
CA TRP A 123 8.04 -13.72 10.74
C TRP A 123 8.98 -14.54 9.87
N PHE A 124 10.27 -14.52 10.17
CA PHE A 124 11.27 -15.20 9.35
C PHE A 124 11.04 -16.71 9.23
N GLU A 125 10.53 -17.33 10.30
CA GLU A 125 10.24 -18.76 10.33
C GLU A 125 9.04 -19.16 9.45
N GLU A 126 8.10 -18.26 9.24
CA GLU A 126 6.92 -18.46 8.40
C GLU A 126 7.15 -18.17 6.91
N TRP A 127 8.29 -17.59 6.55
CA TRP A 127 8.59 -17.26 5.15
C TRP A 127 8.47 -18.41 4.17
N PRO A 128 8.94 -19.66 4.48
CA PRO A 128 8.80 -20.77 3.56
C PRO A 128 7.35 -21.11 3.26
N GLU A 129 6.46 -21.01 4.25
CA GLU A 129 5.03 -21.24 4.08
C GLU A 129 4.39 -20.09 3.28
N ALA A 130 4.61 -18.86 3.67
CA ALA A 130 4.10 -17.69 2.97
C ALA A 130 4.54 -17.65 1.50
N THR A 131 5.81 -18.01 1.22
CA THR A 131 6.33 -18.09 -0.15
C THR A 131 5.64 -19.16 -0.96
N ARG A 132 5.39 -20.35 -0.39
CA ARG A 132 4.63 -21.41 -1.08
C ARG A 132 3.22 -20.98 -1.41
N GLU A 133 2.52 -20.36 -0.46
CA GLU A 133 1.14 -19.90 -0.65
C GLU A 133 1.06 -18.81 -1.71
N LEU A 134 1.90 -17.78 -1.64
CA LEU A 134 1.97 -16.73 -2.65
C LEU A 134 2.30 -17.28 -4.04
N SER A 135 3.26 -18.23 -4.13
CA SER A 135 3.62 -18.87 -5.39
C SER A 135 2.45 -19.67 -5.98
N SER A 136 1.69 -20.38 -5.14
CA SER A 136 0.49 -21.11 -5.57
C SER A 136 -0.55 -20.13 -6.14
N TRP A 137 -0.85 -19.04 -5.45
CA TRP A 137 -1.82 -18.04 -5.92
C TRP A 137 -1.38 -17.36 -7.22
N ILE A 138 -0.08 -17.15 -7.42
CA ILE A 138 0.46 -16.61 -8.68
C ILE A 138 0.30 -17.65 -9.81
N GLN A 139 0.65 -18.93 -9.57
CA GLN A 139 0.50 -19.99 -10.56
C GLN A 139 -0.96 -20.25 -10.94
N GLU A 140 -1.88 -20.09 -9.99
CA GLU A 140 -3.32 -20.20 -10.20
C GLU A 140 -3.93 -18.95 -10.85
N GLY A 141 -3.14 -17.90 -11.09
CA GLY A 141 -3.60 -16.62 -11.64
C GLY A 141 -4.45 -15.79 -10.68
N LYS A 142 -4.49 -16.15 -9.39
CA LYS A 142 -5.23 -15.42 -8.34
C LYS A 142 -4.52 -14.14 -7.91
N ILE A 143 -3.18 -14.12 -7.99
CA ILE A 143 -2.36 -12.93 -7.76
C ILE A 143 -1.64 -12.57 -9.05
N LYS A 144 -1.88 -11.36 -9.51
CA LYS A 144 -1.17 -10.71 -10.62
C LYS A 144 -0.17 -9.72 -10.07
N TYR A 145 0.96 -9.57 -10.73
CA TYR A 145 1.95 -8.56 -10.39
C TYR A 145 2.48 -7.88 -11.65
N ARG A 146 3.00 -6.69 -11.45
CA ARG A 146 3.64 -5.91 -12.52
C ARG A 146 4.94 -5.34 -12.00
N GLU A 147 5.95 -5.33 -12.86
CA GLU A 147 7.27 -4.80 -12.56
C GLU A 147 7.64 -3.68 -13.53
N THR A 148 8.36 -2.71 -13.03
CA THR A 148 9.10 -1.73 -13.83
C THR A 148 10.58 -2.10 -13.70
N VAL A 149 11.20 -2.52 -14.80
CA VAL A 149 12.59 -2.99 -14.81
C VAL A 149 13.48 -1.87 -15.35
N SER A 150 14.54 -1.53 -14.62
CA SER A 150 15.63 -0.67 -15.07
C SER A 150 16.87 -1.53 -15.30
N GLU A 151 17.63 -1.22 -16.34
CA GLU A 151 18.81 -2.02 -16.72
C GLU A 151 20.09 -1.41 -16.14
N GLY A 152 20.99 -2.27 -15.64
CA GLY A 152 22.30 -1.93 -15.10
C GLY A 152 22.28 -1.34 -13.68
N LEU A 153 23.31 -1.66 -12.91
CA LEU A 153 23.46 -1.15 -11.53
C LEU A 153 23.48 0.37 -11.46
N GLU A 154 24.02 1.03 -12.46
CA GLU A 154 24.09 2.47 -12.59
C GLU A 154 22.70 3.15 -12.66
N SER A 155 21.65 2.41 -13.04
CA SER A 155 20.28 2.91 -13.06
C SER A 155 19.62 2.96 -11.66
N ALA A 156 20.18 2.29 -10.66
CA ALA A 156 19.56 2.15 -9.34
C ALA A 156 19.24 3.49 -8.63
N PRO A 157 20.11 4.53 -8.68
CA PRO A 157 19.78 5.83 -8.07
C PRO A 157 18.59 6.52 -8.75
N GLN A 158 18.44 6.38 -10.08
CA GLN A 158 17.30 6.94 -10.79
C GLN A 158 16.03 6.13 -10.52
N ALA A 159 16.13 4.80 -10.52
CA ALA A 159 15.02 3.91 -10.16
C ALA A 159 14.45 4.21 -8.76
N LEU A 160 15.32 4.50 -7.78
CA LEU A 160 14.88 4.92 -6.45
C LEU A 160 14.15 6.27 -6.49
N ARG A 161 14.69 7.27 -7.21
CA ARG A 161 14.00 8.56 -7.38
C ARG A 161 12.63 8.41 -8.04
N ASP A 162 12.50 7.50 -8.98
CA ASP A 162 11.23 7.23 -9.68
C ASP A 162 10.20 6.57 -8.74
N VAL A 163 10.62 5.71 -7.82
CA VAL A 163 9.76 5.17 -6.75
C VAL A 163 9.26 6.29 -5.85
N LEU A 164 10.19 7.12 -5.33
CA LEU A 164 9.86 8.21 -4.41
C LEU A 164 8.98 9.30 -5.04
N SER A 165 9.05 9.48 -6.36
CA SER A 165 8.19 10.40 -7.13
C SER A 165 6.93 9.74 -7.71
N GLY A 166 6.72 8.44 -7.47
CA GLY A 166 5.54 7.69 -7.95
C GLY A 166 5.49 7.47 -9.47
N LYS A 167 6.63 7.54 -10.16
CA LYS A 167 6.70 7.34 -11.62
C LYS A 167 6.67 5.86 -12.01
N ASN A 168 7.17 4.97 -11.16
CA ASN A 168 7.14 3.54 -11.41
C ASN A 168 5.71 2.99 -11.45
N PHE A 169 5.53 1.89 -12.16
CA PHE A 169 4.27 1.17 -12.21
C PHE A 169 4.48 -0.29 -11.77
N GLY A 170 3.88 -0.66 -10.63
CA GLY A 170 4.14 -1.93 -9.97
C GLY A 170 5.42 -1.92 -9.13
N LYS A 171 6.09 -3.05 -9.03
CA LYS A 171 7.36 -3.18 -8.31
C LYS A 171 8.51 -2.65 -9.17
N GLN A 172 9.27 -1.70 -8.63
CA GLN A 172 10.53 -1.29 -9.27
C GLN A 172 11.62 -2.33 -8.99
N VAL A 173 12.25 -2.80 -10.03
CA VAL A 173 13.43 -3.71 -9.98
C VAL A 173 14.56 -3.12 -10.82
N VAL A 174 15.80 -3.50 -10.48
CA VAL A 174 17.00 -3.17 -11.27
C VAL A 174 17.66 -4.49 -11.64
N LYS A 175 17.78 -4.74 -12.95
CA LYS A 175 18.52 -5.89 -13.47
C LYS A 175 20.00 -5.55 -13.46
N VAL A 176 20.78 -6.15 -12.57
CA VAL A 176 22.19 -5.81 -12.33
C VAL A 176 23.17 -6.67 -13.13
N ALA A 177 22.75 -7.82 -13.63
CA ALA A 177 23.54 -8.73 -14.46
C ALA A 177 22.64 -9.61 -15.32
N GLU A 178 23.19 -10.19 -16.38
CA GLU A 178 22.58 -11.32 -17.08
C GLU A 178 22.73 -12.58 -16.22
N GLU A 179 21.78 -13.51 -16.33
CA GLU A 179 21.88 -14.84 -15.72
C GLU A 179 22.85 -15.76 -16.47
#